data_1cfd65d68de3827a45dfbb5e1abc284a
#
_entry.id   1cfd65d68de3827a45dfbb5e1abc284a
#
_cell.length_a   1.000
_cell.length_b   1.000
_cell.length_c   1.000
_cell.angle_alpha   90.00
_cell.angle_beta   90.00
_cell.angle_gamma   90.00
#
_symmetry.space_group_name_H-M   'P 1'
#
loop_
_entity.id
_entity.type
_entity.pdbx_description
1 polymer ?
#
loop_
_entity_poly.entity_id
_entity_poly.type
_entity_poly.pdbx_seq_one_letter_code
_entity_poly.pdbx_strand_id
1 'polypeptide(L)'
;MSKTLVVIGDARNMVEVRDDSIQLIITSPPYFNVKDYGTDNIGSINDYRTYLMAMRQVFSECYRVVQEGRYICVNVSDITSEHKKYPIPCHLVGLLQRVGFEYRDDIIWKKPSGIGSKSSKGGMKRFGVFIQNPYPMYFYPNNLYEHVLVFRKGKFDFKKLTEKAKQAEKLDLEHVKKYWSNDVWEIHPESRNKISGFSHPAMFPEELPKALISLYSYKGETVLDPFLGSGTTSKVARQSQRNSIGYEINEAFLGAIKSKTGYQDNDPDFEIIVRKRRGENNEL
;
A
#
# COMPACT_ATOMS: atom_id res chain seq x y z
N MET A 1 8.26 22.91 -2.08
CA MET A 1 7.63 21.87 -2.91
C MET A 1 7.71 20.54 -2.16
N SER A 2 6.92 19.54 -2.55
CA SER A 2 6.91 18.23 -1.87
C SER A 2 8.07 17.38 -2.36
N LYS A 3 8.88 16.85 -1.46
CA LYS A 3 10.01 15.99 -1.79
C LYS A 3 9.58 14.53 -1.97
N THR A 4 10.17 13.86 -2.94
CA THR A 4 9.94 12.44 -3.19
C THR A 4 11.28 11.70 -3.21
N LEU A 5 11.42 10.67 -2.39
CA LEU A 5 12.53 9.74 -2.41
C LEU A 5 12.03 8.36 -2.85
N VAL A 6 12.66 7.79 -3.86
CA VAL A 6 12.42 6.40 -4.28
C VAL A 6 13.68 5.59 -4.04
N VAL A 7 13.56 4.50 -3.30
CA VAL A 7 14.65 3.56 -3.06
C VAL A 7 14.35 2.26 -3.78
N ILE A 8 15.16 1.94 -4.78
CA ILE A 8 15.15 0.60 -5.38
C ILE A 8 15.95 -0.30 -4.46
N GLY A 9 15.22 -1.08 -3.64
CA GLY A 9 15.82 -1.89 -2.60
C GLY A 9 14.81 -2.61 -1.71
N ASP A 10 15.33 -3.40 -0.80
CA ASP A 10 14.53 -4.23 0.09
C ASP A 10 14.08 -3.45 1.34
N ALA A 11 12.77 -3.33 1.52
CA ALA A 11 12.13 -2.65 2.65
C ALA A 11 12.27 -3.38 4.00
N ARG A 12 12.82 -4.59 4.02
CA ARG A 12 13.21 -5.27 5.28
C ARG A 12 14.36 -4.57 6.01
N ASN A 13 14.98 -3.59 5.35
CA ASN A 13 16.02 -2.74 5.91
C ASN A 13 15.90 -1.33 5.32
N MET A 14 15.39 -0.35 6.07
CA MET A 14 15.14 1.02 5.61
C MET A 14 16.20 2.00 6.16
N VAL A 15 17.49 1.76 5.84
CA VAL A 15 18.61 2.57 6.39
C VAL A 15 18.58 4.04 5.97
N GLU A 16 17.91 4.38 4.86
CA GLU A 16 17.74 5.77 4.41
C GLU A 16 16.72 6.54 5.24
N VAL A 17 15.91 5.83 6.05
CA VAL A 17 14.84 6.44 6.84
C VAL A 17 15.22 6.41 8.31
N ARG A 18 15.30 7.60 8.92
CA ARG A 18 15.59 7.74 10.34
C ARG A 18 14.43 7.24 11.20
N ASP A 19 14.75 6.83 12.42
CA ASP A 19 13.76 6.50 13.44
C ASP A 19 12.81 7.68 13.66
N ASP A 20 11.54 7.38 13.94
CA ASP A 20 10.51 8.36 14.30
C ASP A 20 10.43 9.57 13.35
N SER A 21 10.61 9.36 12.04
CA SER A 21 10.63 10.43 11.03
C SER A 21 9.43 10.44 10.08
N ILE A 22 8.61 9.40 10.08
CA ILE A 22 7.47 9.21 9.17
C ILE A 22 6.15 9.49 9.89
N GLN A 23 5.24 10.21 9.24
CA GLN A 23 3.95 10.57 9.82
C GLN A 23 2.81 9.66 9.38
N LEU A 24 2.91 9.05 8.19
CA LEU A 24 1.91 8.13 7.70
C LEU A 24 2.55 7.04 6.85
N ILE A 25 2.11 5.80 7.03
CA ILE A 25 2.47 4.69 6.14
C ILE A 25 1.20 4.22 5.43
N ILE A 26 1.24 4.13 4.11
CA ILE A 26 0.16 3.56 3.29
C ILE A 26 0.78 2.54 2.37
N THR A 27 0.27 1.31 2.40
CA THR A 27 0.86 0.25 1.60
C THR A 27 -0.11 -0.87 1.24
N SER A 28 0.20 -1.58 0.17
CA SER A 28 -0.42 -2.86 -0.19
C SER A 28 0.69 -3.88 -0.40
N PRO A 29 0.89 -4.77 0.56
CA PRO A 29 1.98 -5.75 0.49
C PRO A 29 1.80 -6.72 -0.67
N PRO A 30 2.90 -7.32 -1.18
CA PRO A 30 2.83 -8.34 -2.21
C PRO A 30 2.03 -9.55 -1.69
N TYR A 31 1.11 -10.05 -2.51
CA TYR A 31 0.30 -11.21 -2.16
C TYR A 31 1.12 -12.51 -2.23
N PHE A 32 0.90 -13.38 -1.26
CA PHE A 32 1.56 -14.69 -1.17
C PHE A 32 1.27 -15.55 -2.41
N ASN A 33 2.30 -15.89 -3.19
CA ASN A 33 2.29 -16.85 -4.29
C ASN A 33 1.11 -16.74 -5.29
N VAL A 34 0.62 -15.52 -5.54
CA VAL A 34 -0.53 -15.29 -6.45
C VAL A 34 -0.15 -14.51 -7.69
N LYS A 35 0.86 -13.66 -7.60
CA LYS A 35 1.28 -12.76 -8.65
C LYS A 35 2.77 -12.82 -8.84
N ASP A 36 3.16 -12.80 -10.09
CA ASP A 36 4.57 -12.62 -10.45
C ASP A 36 4.95 -11.14 -10.30
N TYR A 37 5.77 -10.84 -9.28
CA TYR A 37 6.37 -9.52 -9.06
C TYR A 37 7.83 -9.48 -9.50
N GLY A 38 8.31 -10.49 -10.23
CA GLY A 38 9.71 -10.74 -10.53
C GLY A 38 10.40 -11.65 -9.51
N THR A 39 11.69 -11.91 -9.70
CA THR A 39 12.48 -12.79 -8.82
C THR A 39 12.83 -12.10 -7.49
N ASP A 40 13.05 -12.88 -6.44
CA ASP A 40 13.58 -12.46 -5.14
C ASP A 40 12.73 -11.42 -4.38
N ASN A 41 11.41 -11.53 -4.49
CA ASN A 41 10.50 -10.70 -3.70
C ASN A 41 9.74 -11.53 -2.64
N ILE A 42 9.16 -10.83 -1.66
CA ILE A 42 8.42 -11.48 -0.56
C ILE A 42 7.21 -12.27 -1.08
N GLY A 43 6.54 -11.80 -2.13
CA GLY A 43 5.38 -12.47 -2.73
C GLY A 43 5.71 -13.79 -3.44
N SER A 44 6.96 -14.03 -3.82
CA SER A 44 7.42 -15.27 -4.47
C SER A 44 7.87 -16.35 -3.48
N ILE A 45 7.84 -16.09 -2.18
CA ILE A 45 8.18 -17.08 -1.15
C ILE A 45 7.13 -18.20 -1.14
N ASN A 46 7.56 -19.43 -1.32
CA ASN A 46 6.66 -20.59 -1.43
C ASN A 46 6.10 -21.09 -0.08
N ASP A 47 6.80 -20.83 1.03
CA ASP A 47 6.32 -21.18 2.37
C ASP A 47 5.60 -19.98 3.02
N TYR A 48 4.34 -20.20 3.40
CA TYR A 48 3.51 -19.16 3.98
C TYR A 48 4.03 -18.61 5.32
N ARG A 49 4.62 -19.47 6.15
CA ARG A 49 5.20 -19.03 7.43
C ARG A 49 6.41 -18.13 7.19
N THR A 50 7.26 -18.50 6.25
CA THR A 50 8.42 -17.69 5.84
C THR A 50 8.00 -16.36 5.23
N TYR A 51 6.91 -16.35 4.42
CA TYR A 51 6.30 -15.12 3.93
C TYR A 51 5.88 -14.20 5.09
N LEU A 52 5.17 -14.70 6.10
CA LEU A 52 4.77 -13.92 7.27
C LEU A 52 5.97 -13.43 8.10
N MET A 53 7.05 -14.20 8.17
CA MET A 53 8.29 -13.76 8.83
C MET A 53 8.96 -12.62 8.08
N ALA A 54 9.00 -12.66 6.76
CA ALA A 54 9.53 -11.58 5.92
C ALA A 54 8.66 -10.31 6.05
N MET A 55 7.33 -10.45 6.06
CA MET A 55 6.40 -9.34 6.33
C MET A 55 6.64 -8.71 7.70
N ARG A 56 6.90 -9.54 8.73
CA ARG A 56 7.23 -9.03 10.06
C ARG A 56 8.48 -8.14 10.05
N GLN A 57 9.51 -8.50 9.29
CA GLN A 57 10.72 -7.67 9.19
C GLN A 57 10.39 -6.29 8.62
N VAL A 58 9.62 -6.23 7.52
CA VAL A 58 9.19 -4.94 6.93
C VAL A 58 8.36 -4.13 7.93
N PHE A 59 7.39 -4.74 8.61
CA PHE A 59 6.55 -4.02 9.57
C PHE A 59 7.31 -3.63 10.85
N SER A 60 8.39 -4.33 11.22
CA SER A 60 9.29 -3.89 12.28
C SER A 60 10.05 -2.61 11.89
N GLU A 61 10.52 -2.52 10.65
CA GLU A 61 11.09 -1.27 10.11
C GLU A 61 10.04 -0.15 10.04
N CYS A 62 8.82 -0.45 9.60
CA CYS A 62 7.71 0.50 9.62
C CYS A 62 7.46 1.06 11.03
N TYR A 63 7.51 0.20 12.05
CA TYR A 63 7.34 0.62 13.46
C TYR A 63 8.50 1.48 13.94
N ARG A 64 9.73 1.15 13.55
CA ARG A 64 10.92 1.95 13.89
C ARG A 64 10.81 3.37 13.32
N VAL A 65 10.45 3.50 12.05
CA VAL A 65 10.50 4.78 11.34
C VAL A 65 9.28 5.67 11.55
N VAL A 66 8.11 5.08 11.90
CA VAL A 66 6.90 5.87 12.14
C VAL A 66 6.94 6.56 13.49
N GLN A 67 6.52 7.83 13.53
CA GLN A 67 6.50 8.63 14.77
C GLN A 67 5.43 8.15 15.75
N GLU A 68 5.68 8.40 17.02
CA GLU A 68 4.69 8.21 18.08
C GLU A 68 3.39 8.96 17.77
N GLY A 69 2.25 8.30 17.97
CA GLY A 69 0.92 8.82 17.67
C GLY A 69 0.50 8.76 16.20
N ARG A 70 1.34 8.21 15.31
CA ARG A 70 1.10 8.19 13.86
C ARG A 70 0.63 6.82 13.37
N TYR A 71 0.19 6.77 12.11
CA TYR A 71 -0.63 5.68 11.57
C TYR A 71 0.08 4.90 10.48
N ILE A 72 -0.29 3.62 10.40
CA ILE A 72 -0.06 2.76 9.25
C ILE A 72 -1.39 2.22 8.74
N CYS A 73 -1.62 2.30 7.42
CA CYS A 73 -2.79 1.79 6.72
C CYS A 73 -2.34 0.72 5.73
N VAL A 74 -2.83 -0.50 5.89
CA VAL A 74 -2.42 -1.66 5.06
C VAL A 74 -3.61 -2.17 4.26
N ASN A 75 -3.58 -1.95 2.95
CA ASN A 75 -4.58 -2.50 2.04
C ASN A 75 -4.23 -3.96 1.69
N VAL A 76 -5.12 -4.88 2.02
CA VAL A 76 -4.89 -6.32 1.87
C VAL A 76 -6.20 -7.10 1.73
N SER A 77 -6.14 -8.24 1.06
CA SER A 77 -7.26 -9.15 0.89
C SER A 77 -6.85 -10.59 1.19
N ASP A 78 -7.83 -11.43 1.48
CA ASP A 78 -7.66 -12.88 1.41
C ASP A 78 -7.24 -13.29 0.02
N ILE A 79 -6.42 -14.31 -0.07
CA ILE A 79 -6.03 -14.92 -1.34
C ILE A 79 -6.37 -16.40 -1.39
N THR A 80 -6.54 -16.90 -2.61
CA THR A 80 -6.61 -18.32 -2.86
C THR A 80 -5.42 -18.72 -3.74
N SER A 81 -4.58 -19.60 -3.24
CA SER A 81 -3.46 -20.20 -3.96
C SER A 81 -3.56 -21.71 -3.80
N GLU A 82 -3.39 -22.48 -4.89
CA GLU A 82 -3.42 -23.94 -4.89
C GLU A 82 -4.65 -24.55 -4.19
N HIS A 83 -5.84 -24.00 -4.50
CA HIS A 83 -7.13 -24.40 -3.91
C HIS A 83 -7.27 -24.14 -2.39
N LYS A 84 -6.29 -23.50 -1.75
CA LYS A 84 -6.33 -23.11 -0.34
C LYS A 84 -6.51 -21.62 -0.19
N LYS A 85 -7.44 -21.21 0.67
CA LYS A 85 -7.65 -19.81 1.05
C LYS A 85 -6.75 -19.43 2.23
N TYR A 86 -6.02 -18.31 2.09
CA TYR A 86 -5.14 -17.75 3.11
C TYR A 86 -5.75 -16.48 3.66
N PRO A 87 -6.08 -16.41 4.96
CA PRO A 87 -6.68 -15.24 5.59
C PRO A 87 -5.58 -14.23 5.97
N ILE A 88 -4.95 -13.62 4.96
CA ILE A 88 -3.83 -12.69 5.16
C ILE A 88 -4.20 -11.53 6.08
N PRO A 89 -5.37 -10.85 5.93
CA PRO A 89 -5.75 -9.76 6.81
C PRO A 89 -5.72 -10.17 8.29
N CYS A 90 -6.32 -11.30 8.65
CA CYS A 90 -6.33 -11.79 10.03
C CYS A 90 -4.92 -12.04 10.58
N HIS A 91 -4.03 -12.62 9.77
CA HIS A 91 -2.66 -12.88 10.18
C HIS A 91 -1.85 -11.59 10.32
N LEU A 92 -2.06 -10.60 9.45
CA LEU A 92 -1.39 -9.31 9.55
C LEU A 92 -1.87 -8.50 10.75
N VAL A 93 -3.15 -8.60 11.16
CA VAL A 93 -3.62 -7.99 12.40
C VAL A 93 -2.79 -8.47 13.59
N GLY A 94 -2.70 -9.79 13.78
CA GLY A 94 -1.91 -10.34 14.87
C GLY A 94 -0.40 -10.05 14.75
N LEU A 95 0.13 -9.96 13.53
CA LEU A 95 1.53 -9.66 13.29
C LEU A 95 1.86 -8.20 13.65
N LEU A 96 1.06 -7.23 13.19
CA LEU A 96 1.25 -5.80 13.46
C LEU A 96 1.11 -5.48 14.95
N GLN A 97 0.16 -6.12 15.65
CA GLN A 97 0.05 -5.99 17.11
C GLN A 97 1.29 -6.53 17.84
N ARG A 98 1.86 -7.66 17.40
CA ARG A 98 3.11 -8.20 17.99
C ARG A 98 4.34 -7.34 17.68
N VAL A 99 4.34 -6.58 16.61
CA VAL A 99 5.37 -5.57 16.30
C VAL A 99 5.27 -4.36 17.25
N GLY A 100 4.07 -4.09 17.79
CA GLY A 100 3.83 -3.00 18.74
C GLY A 100 2.77 -2.00 18.33
N PHE A 101 2.18 -2.14 17.15
CA PHE A 101 1.09 -1.26 16.70
C PHE A 101 -0.21 -1.53 17.44
N GLU A 102 -0.97 -0.48 17.73
CA GLU A 102 -2.34 -0.56 18.24
C GLU A 102 -3.34 -0.66 17.07
N TYR A 103 -4.17 -1.70 17.05
CA TYR A 103 -5.28 -1.81 16.09
C TYR A 103 -6.28 -0.69 16.33
N ARG A 104 -6.70 0.00 15.27
CA ARG A 104 -7.61 1.14 15.35
C ARG A 104 -8.89 0.92 14.59
N ASP A 105 -8.80 0.41 13.36
CA ASP A 105 -9.95 0.28 12.47
C ASP A 105 -9.71 -0.75 11.38
N ASP A 106 -10.81 -1.20 10.74
CA ASP A 106 -10.80 -2.00 9.52
C ASP A 106 -11.79 -1.39 8.53
N ILE A 107 -11.27 -0.64 7.58
CA ILE A 107 -12.07 -0.03 6.54
C ILE A 107 -12.21 -1.03 5.39
N ILE A 108 -13.43 -1.32 4.99
CA ILE A 108 -13.73 -2.21 3.88
C ILE A 108 -13.79 -1.41 2.57
N TRP A 109 -12.77 -1.57 1.74
CA TRP A 109 -12.85 -1.08 0.37
C TRP A 109 -13.70 -2.02 -0.47
N LYS A 110 -14.96 -1.65 -0.66
CA LYS A 110 -15.92 -2.37 -1.49
C LYS A 110 -15.75 -1.97 -2.97
N LYS A 111 -15.58 -2.95 -3.82
CA LYS A 111 -15.55 -2.77 -5.29
C LYS A 111 -16.97 -2.78 -5.83
N PRO A 112 -17.35 -1.87 -6.74
CA PRO A 112 -18.69 -1.87 -7.34
C PRO A 112 -18.98 -3.18 -8.03
N SER A 113 -20.21 -3.67 -7.91
CA SER A 113 -20.66 -4.89 -8.58
C SER A 113 -20.70 -4.71 -10.10
N GLY A 114 -20.41 -5.78 -10.85
CA GLY A 114 -20.50 -5.78 -12.32
C GLY A 114 -19.25 -5.31 -13.07
N ILE A 115 -18.22 -4.83 -12.39
CA ILE A 115 -16.95 -4.48 -13.03
C ILE A 115 -16.18 -5.76 -13.32
N GLY A 116 -15.93 -6.01 -14.61
CA GLY A 116 -15.16 -7.17 -15.07
C GLY A 116 -13.66 -6.91 -15.08
N SER A 117 -12.86 -7.87 -14.62
CA SER A 117 -11.43 -7.93 -14.94
C SER A 117 -11.13 -9.15 -15.79
N LYS A 118 -10.27 -9.01 -16.82
CA LYS A 118 -9.76 -10.18 -17.55
C LYS A 118 -8.89 -11.00 -16.59
N SER A 119 -9.17 -12.29 -16.47
CA SER A 119 -8.25 -13.19 -15.76
C SER A 119 -7.02 -13.44 -16.65
N SER A 120 -5.88 -13.76 -16.03
CA SER A 120 -4.66 -14.18 -16.74
C SER A 120 -4.85 -15.41 -17.63
N LYS A 121 -5.93 -16.17 -17.44
CA LYS A 121 -6.34 -17.35 -18.24
C LYS A 121 -7.48 -17.05 -19.24
N GLY A 122 -7.68 -15.79 -19.65
CA GLY A 122 -8.60 -15.40 -20.73
C GLY A 122 -10.08 -15.26 -20.37
N GLY A 123 -10.51 -15.59 -19.14
CA GLY A 123 -11.89 -15.41 -18.68
C GLY A 123 -12.12 -14.02 -18.07
N MET A 124 -13.31 -13.44 -18.27
CA MET A 124 -13.71 -12.22 -17.54
C MET A 124 -14.19 -12.58 -16.14
N LYS A 125 -13.47 -12.12 -15.11
CA LYS A 125 -13.99 -12.12 -13.73
C LYS A 125 -14.90 -10.91 -13.56
N ARG A 126 -16.19 -11.14 -13.38
CA ARG A 126 -17.16 -10.09 -13.02
C ARG A 126 -17.33 -10.09 -11.51
N PHE A 127 -17.07 -8.97 -10.86
CA PHE A 127 -17.27 -8.83 -9.42
C PHE A 127 -18.78 -8.95 -9.11
N GLY A 128 -19.15 -9.88 -8.24
CA GLY A 128 -20.50 -10.02 -7.72
C GLY A 128 -21.59 -10.54 -8.65
N VAL A 129 -21.28 -10.93 -9.89
CA VAL A 129 -22.30 -11.35 -10.88
C VAL A 129 -22.14 -12.80 -11.32
N PHE A 130 -20.99 -13.45 -11.04
CA PHE A 130 -20.70 -14.79 -11.53
C PHE A 130 -20.59 -15.81 -10.40
N ILE A 131 -21.44 -16.81 -10.43
CA ILE A 131 -21.37 -17.98 -9.54
C ILE A 131 -20.59 -19.07 -10.27
N GLN A 132 -19.39 -19.41 -9.79
CA GLN A 132 -18.53 -20.38 -10.46
C GLN A 132 -19.00 -21.81 -10.30
N ASN A 133 -19.51 -22.17 -9.14
CA ASN A 133 -19.97 -23.50 -8.82
C ASN A 133 -21.32 -23.42 -8.08
N PRO A 134 -22.46 -23.63 -8.78
CA PRO A 134 -23.79 -23.42 -8.20
C PRO A 134 -24.29 -24.60 -7.35
N TYR A 135 -23.40 -25.48 -6.88
CA TYR A 135 -23.76 -26.67 -6.10
C TYR A 135 -23.37 -26.52 -4.63
N PRO A 136 -24.17 -27.04 -3.69
CA PRO A 136 -23.77 -27.14 -2.30
C PRO A 136 -22.38 -27.77 -2.16
N MET A 137 -21.57 -27.32 -1.21
CA MET A 137 -20.18 -27.73 -0.96
C MET A 137 -19.14 -27.29 -2.00
N TYR A 138 -19.59 -26.81 -3.18
CA TYR A 138 -18.73 -26.28 -4.25
C TYR A 138 -18.88 -24.79 -4.48
N PHE A 139 -19.71 -24.11 -3.68
CA PHE A 139 -19.93 -22.68 -3.80
C PHE A 139 -18.75 -21.88 -3.25
N TYR A 140 -18.22 -20.96 -4.06
CA TYR A 140 -17.19 -19.99 -3.66
C TYR A 140 -17.72 -18.57 -3.95
N PRO A 141 -17.85 -17.71 -2.93
CA PRO A 141 -18.27 -16.33 -3.12
C PRO A 141 -17.22 -15.54 -3.91
N ASN A 142 -17.68 -14.59 -4.72
CA ASN A 142 -16.79 -13.65 -5.38
C ASN A 142 -16.18 -12.69 -4.37
N ASN A 143 -14.89 -12.40 -4.50
CA ASN A 143 -14.20 -11.45 -3.64
C ASN A 143 -14.50 -10.01 -4.10
N LEU A 144 -15.38 -9.31 -3.39
CA LEU A 144 -15.86 -7.97 -3.73
C LEU A 144 -15.17 -6.86 -2.95
N TYR A 145 -14.39 -7.18 -1.95
CA TYR A 145 -13.79 -6.17 -1.08
C TYR A 145 -12.34 -6.48 -0.75
N GLU A 146 -11.65 -5.46 -0.29
CA GLU A 146 -10.36 -5.57 0.36
C GLU A 146 -10.43 -4.86 1.71
N HIS A 147 -9.56 -5.24 2.63
CA HIS A 147 -9.41 -4.59 3.93
C HIS A 147 -8.40 -3.44 3.82
N VAL A 148 -8.67 -2.35 4.50
CA VAL A 148 -7.69 -1.32 4.82
C VAL A 148 -7.54 -1.32 6.34
N LEU A 149 -6.59 -2.12 6.80
CA LEU A 149 -6.29 -2.28 8.22
C LEU A 149 -5.58 -1.02 8.73
N VAL A 150 -6.14 -0.34 9.71
CA VAL A 150 -5.62 0.90 10.27
C VAL A 150 -5.03 0.63 11.65
N PHE A 151 -3.76 1.00 11.82
CA PHE A 151 -3.06 0.87 13.10
C PHE A 151 -2.36 2.19 13.45
N ARG A 152 -1.99 2.31 14.73
CA ARG A 152 -1.29 3.47 15.25
C ARG A 152 -0.15 3.04 16.17
N LYS A 153 0.95 3.80 16.16
CA LYS A 153 2.01 3.71 17.16
C LYS A 153 1.68 4.66 18.31
N GLY A 154 1.41 4.12 19.48
CA GLY A 154 1.12 4.90 20.70
C GLY A 154 0.01 5.94 20.57
N LYS A 155 0.12 7.08 21.25
CA LYS A 155 -0.95 8.10 21.34
C LYS A 155 -0.57 9.39 20.64
N PHE A 156 -1.48 9.90 19.81
CA PHE A 156 -1.35 11.21 19.19
C PHE A 156 -1.73 12.31 20.19
N ASP A 157 -0.83 13.26 20.38
CA ASP A 157 -1.10 14.42 21.22
C ASP A 157 -1.55 15.61 20.38
N PHE A 158 -2.86 15.74 20.22
CA PHE A 158 -3.49 16.81 19.46
C PHE A 158 -3.16 18.22 20.00
N LYS A 159 -2.77 18.34 21.29
CA LYS A 159 -2.41 19.61 21.89
C LYS A 159 -1.09 20.17 21.37
N LYS A 160 -0.23 19.33 20.81
CA LYS A 160 1.05 19.75 20.21
C LYS A 160 0.88 20.47 18.88
N LEU A 161 -0.29 20.35 18.23
CA LEU A 161 -0.57 21.08 17.00
C LEU A 161 -0.97 22.52 17.29
N THR A 162 -0.41 23.46 16.52
CA THR A 162 -0.86 24.86 16.55
C THR A 162 -2.26 25.01 15.98
N GLU A 163 -3.01 25.98 16.46
CA GLU A 163 -4.36 26.25 15.91
C GLU A 163 -4.32 26.58 14.42
N LYS A 164 -3.25 27.25 13.96
CA LYS A 164 -3.02 27.51 12.53
C LYS A 164 -2.92 26.19 11.72
N ALA A 165 -2.17 25.21 12.22
CA ALA A 165 -2.02 23.90 11.56
C ALA A 165 -3.36 23.14 11.55
N LYS A 166 -4.11 23.15 12.65
CA LYS A 166 -5.45 22.52 12.73
C LYS A 166 -6.43 23.12 11.75
N GLN A 167 -6.46 24.45 11.61
CA GLN A 167 -7.39 25.14 10.70
C GLN A 167 -6.99 24.98 9.24
N ALA A 168 -5.70 24.98 8.93
CA ALA A 168 -5.19 24.83 7.55
C ALA A 168 -5.54 23.48 6.91
N GLU A 169 -5.72 22.44 7.74
CA GLU A 169 -6.00 21.06 7.32
C GLU A 169 -7.37 20.57 7.83
N LYS A 170 -8.27 21.48 8.14
CA LYS A 170 -9.62 21.12 8.54
C LYS A 170 -10.30 20.36 7.41
N LEU A 171 -10.79 19.16 7.74
CA LEU A 171 -11.48 18.32 6.77
C LEU A 171 -12.78 18.99 6.25
N ASP A 172 -13.04 18.81 4.96
CA ASP A 172 -14.35 19.11 4.41
C ASP A 172 -15.36 18.11 4.97
N LEU A 173 -16.16 18.58 5.93
CA LEU A 173 -17.09 17.73 6.66
C LEU A 173 -18.22 17.18 5.77
N GLU A 174 -18.64 17.90 4.73
CA GLU A 174 -19.66 17.39 3.80
C GLU A 174 -19.11 16.26 2.95
N HIS A 175 -17.87 16.40 2.47
CA HIS A 175 -17.18 15.32 1.77
C HIS A 175 -16.97 14.09 2.67
N VAL A 176 -16.48 14.29 3.91
CA VAL A 176 -16.28 13.21 4.89
C VAL A 176 -17.58 12.51 5.20
N LYS A 177 -18.65 13.23 5.50
CA LYS A 177 -19.98 12.64 5.75
C LYS A 177 -20.47 11.81 4.59
N LYS A 178 -20.25 12.26 3.37
CA LYS A 178 -20.74 11.61 2.16
C LYS A 178 -19.97 10.33 1.81
N TYR A 179 -18.66 10.32 1.98
CA TYR A 179 -17.80 9.27 1.42
C TYR A 179 -17.00 8.46 2.44
N TRP A 180 -16.66 9.05 3.61
CA TRP A 180 -15.72 8.45 4.55
C TRP A 180 -16.25 8.34 5.99
N SER A 181 -17.57 8.60 6.21
CA SER A 181 -18.17 8.61 7.54
C SER A 181 -18.47 7.22 8.11
N ASN A 182 -18.39 6.19 7.31
CA ASN A 182 -18.55 4.80 7.73
C ASN A 182 -17.33 3.97 7.35
N ASP A 183 -17.28 2.76 7.81
CA ASP A 183 -16.18 1.80 7.61
C ASP A 183 -16.27 1.01 6.29
N VAL A 184 -17.26 1.28 5.43
CA VAL A 184 -17.39 0.68 4.10
C VAL A 184 -17.32 1.76 3.03
N TRP A 185 -16.20 1.78 2.28
CA TRP A 185 -15.96 2.74 1.21
C TRP A 185 -16.15 2.08 -0.15
N GLU A 186 -17.06 2.60 -0.96
CA GLU A 186 -17.23 2.16 -2.33
C GLU A 186 -16.36 2.99 -3.27
N ILE A 187 -15.23 2.41 -3.69
CA ILE A 187 -14.25 3.05 -4.56
C ILE A 187 -14.08 2.21 -5.83
N HIS A 188 -14.13 2.87 -6.98
CA HIS A 188 -13.92 2.22 -8.26
C HIS A 188 -12.44 1.83 -8.44
N PRO A 189 -12.15 0.56 -8.77
CA PRO A 189 -10.78 0.19 -9.11
C PRO A 189 -10.34 0.94 -10.37
N GLU A 190 -9.08 1.36 -10.42
CA GLU A 190 -8.55 1.97 -11.63
C GLU A 190 -8.69 1.01 -12.83
N SER A 191 -9.15 1.56 -13.95
CA SER A 191 -9.08 0.84 -15.22
C SER A 191 -7.59 0.58 -15.53
N ARG A 192 -7.29 -0.64 -15.98
CA ARG A 192 -5.94 -1.03 -16.39
C ARG A 192 -5.54 -0.29 -17.67
N ASN A 193 -5.33 1.00 -17.59
CA ASN A 193 -4.67 1.72 -18.64
C ASN A 193 -3.20 1.28 -18.65
N LYS A 194 -2.75 0.77 -19.78
CA LYS A 194 -1.34 0.45 -20.01
C LYS A 194 -0.55 1.75 -19.92
N ILE A 195 -0.04 2.07 -18.73
CA ILE A 195 0.94 3.13 -18.58
C ILE A 195 2.26 2.52 -19.08
N SER A 196 2.76 3.03 -20.20
CA SER A 196 4.08 2.69 -20.80
C SER A 196 4.39 1.19 -20.99
N GLY A 197 3.41 0.37 -21.40
CA GLY A 197 3.67 -1.04 -21.70
C GLY A 197 3.70 -1.99 -20.48
N PHE A 198 3.75 -1.48 -19.27
CA PHE A 198 3.74 -2.27 -18.02
C PHE A 198 2.31 -2.42 -17.49
N SER A 199 1.86 -3.67 -17.33
CA SER A 199 0.64 -4.00 -16.59
C SER A 199 1.02 -4.36 -15.16
N HIS A 200 0.93 -3.40 -14.23
CA HIS A 200 1.07 -3.72 -12.81
C HIS A 200 -0.13 -4.59 -12.37
N PRO A 201 0.10 -5.77 -11.80
CA PRO A 201 -0.98 -6.74 -11.54
C PRO A 201 -1.94 -6.33 -10.41
N ALA A 202 -1.60 -5.35 -9.56
CA ALA A 202 -2.39 -4.96 -8.39
C ALA A 202 -2.12 -3.52 -7.96
N MET A 203 -2.76 -2.57 -8.62
CA MET A 203 -2.75 -1.18 -8.14
C MET A 203 -4.05 -0.89 -7.38
N PHE A 204 -3.96 -0.25 -6.24
CA PHE A 204 -5.13 0.38 -5.64
C PHE A 204 -5.41 1.74 -6.33
N PRO A 205 -6.67 2.18 -6.39
CA PRO A 205 -7.05 3.46 -7.02
C PRO A 205 -6.48 4.65 -6.24
N GLU A 206 -6.19 5.75 -6.95
CA GLU A 206 -5.65 6.98 -6.34
C GLU A 206 -6.58 7.57 -5.26
N GLU A 207 -7.87 7.32 -5.36
CA GLU A 207 -8.86 7.76 -4.38
C GLU A 207 -8.60 7.19 -2.98
N LEU A 208 -8.13 5.93 -2.89
CA LEU A 208 -7.84 5.29 -1.62
C LEU A 208 -6.70 5.99 -0.85
N PRO A 209 -5.47 6.14 -1.38
CA PRO A 209 -4.43 6.88 -0.66
C PRO A 209 -4.78 8.36 -0.50
N LYS A 210 -5.58 8.97 -1.38
CA LYS A 210 -6.06 10.35 -1.21
C LYS A 210 -6.91 10.50 0.06
N ALA A 211 -7.85 9.58 0.28
CA ALA A 211 -8.66 9.56 1.49
C ALA A 211 -7.78 9.38 2.75
N LEU A 212 -6.90 8.37 2.76
CA LEU A 212 -6.03 8.07 3.90
C LEU A 212 -5.03 9.20 4.22
N ILE A 213 -4.45 9.83 3.19
CA ILE A 213 -3.55 11.00 3.36
C ILE A 213 -4.32 12.18 3.97
N SER A 214 -5.54 12.43 3.52
CA SER A 214 -6.38 13.51 4.05
C SER A 214 -6.79 13.28 5.50
N LEU A 215 -7.07 12.03 5.87
CA LEU A 215 -7.56 11.68 7.21
C LEU A 215 -6.41 11.56 8.25
N TYR A 216 -5.20 11.16 7.84
CA TYR A 216 -4.15 10.74 8.77
C TYR A 216 -2.82 11.51 8.64
N SER A 217 -2.76 12.58 7.82
CA SER A 217 -1.54 13.40 7.70
C SER A 217 -1.84 14.88 7.49
N TYR A 218 -0.82 15.71 7.76
CA TYR A 218 -0.83 17.15 7.50
C TYR A 218 0.07 17.51 6.32
N LYS A 219 -0.16 18.68 5.67
CA LYS A 219 0.72 19.18 4.59
C LYS A 219 2.16 19.34 5.09
N GLY A 220 3.09 19.00 4.21
CA GLY A 220 4.52 19.00 4.52
C GLY A 220 5.02 17.77 5.27
N GLU A 221 4.13 16.91 5.78
CA GLU A 221 4.50 15.64 6.41
C GLU A 221 4.91 14.59 5.36
N THR A 222 5.55 13.52 5.82
CA THR A 222 6.09 12.46 4.96
C THR A 222 5.24 11.20 5.02
N VAL A 223 4.86 10.72 3.83
CA VAL A 223 4.16 9.45 3.62
C VAL A 223 5.16 8.39 3.13
N LEU A 224 5.16 7.23 3.76
CA LEU A 224 6.00 6.09 3.36
C LEU A 224 5.16 4.98 2.74
N ASP A 225 5.65 4.40 1.65
CA ASP A 225 5.14 3.14 1.08
C ASP A 225 6.29 2.14 0.93
N PRO A 226 6.37 1.10 1.80
CA PRO A 226 7.41 0.08 1.74
C PRO A 226 7.27 -0.89 0.54
N PHE A 227 6.15 -0.83 -0.20
CA PHE A 227 5.89 -1.65 -1.38
C PHE A 227 5.32 -0.79 -2.52
N LEU A 228 6.12 0.18 -2.96
CA LEU A 228 5.71 1.31 -3.80
C LEU A 228 5.04 0.90 -5.13
N GLY A 229 5.48 -0.21 -5.72
CA GLY A 229 4.97 -0.68 -7.00
C GLY A 229 5.11 0.38 -8.09
N SER A 230 4.00 0.81 -8.67
CA SER A 230 4.00 1.82 -9.73
C SER A 230 4.07 3.27 -9.24
N GLY A 231 4.11 3.53 -7.93
CA GLY A 231 4.24 4.87 -7.38
C GLY A 231 2.91 5.61 -7.10
N THR A 232 1.78 4.91 -6.96
CA THR A 232 0.48 5.54 -6.68
C THR A 232 0.50 6.37 -5.42
N THR A 233 1.04 5.84 -4.31
CA THR A 233 1.14 6.54 -3.03
C THR A 233 1.97 7.81 -3.15
N SER A 234 3.14 7.75 -3.79
CA SER A 234 4.02 8.92 -3.98
C SER A 234 3.39 10.00 -4.86
N LYS A 235 2.70 9.61 -5.96
CA LYS A 235 1.94 10.54 -6.80
C LYS A 235 0.91 11.31 -5.97
N VAL A 236 0.08 10.61 -5.24
CA VAL A 236 -1.01 11.22 -4.47
C VAL A 236 -0.47 12.06 -3.31
N ALA A 237 0.61 11.63 -2.64
CA ALA A 237 1.28 12.41 -1.61
C ALA A 237 1.75 13.77 -2.18
N ARG A 238 2.44 13.76 -3.33
CA ARG A 238 2.91 14.98 -4.01
C ARG A 238 1.75 15.91 -4.38
N GLN A 239 0.69 15.37 -4.98
CA GLN A 239 -0.52 16.14 -5.32
C GLN A 239 -1.21 16.74 -4.10
N SER A 240 -1.10 16.07 -2.95
CA SER A 240 -1.66 16.49 -1.67
C SER A 240 -0.71 17.35 -0.83
N GLN A 241 0.42 17.81 -1.39
CA GLN A 241 1.44 18.61 -0.70
C GLN A 241 2.08 17.88 0.50
N ARG A 242 2.26 16.57 0.40
CA ARG A 242 3.05 15.75 1.34
C ARG A 242 4.33 15.30 0.67
N ASN A 243 5.38 15.13 1.47
CA ASN A 243 6.58 14.42 1.03
C ASN A 243 6.29 12.93 0.93
N SER A 244 7.09 12.20 0.15
CA SER A 244 6.95 10.75 0.08
C SER A 244 8.30 10.05 0.07
N ILE A 245 8.32 8.85 0.66
CA ILE A 245 9.40 7.88 0.53
C ILE A 245 8.77 6.57 0.06
N GLY A 246 9.34 5.94 -0.95
CA GLY A 246 8.86 4.66 -1.44
C GLY A 246 9.98 3.66 -1.66
N TYR A 247 9.75 2.41 -1.25
CA TYR A 247 10.64 1.28 -1.53
C TYR A 247 10.05 0.38 -2.60
N GLU A 248 10.85 0.02 -3.58
CA GLU A 248 10.51 -0.97 -4.60
C GLU A 248 11.70 -1.91 -4.83
N ILE A 249 11.46 -3.22 -4.74
CA ILE A 249 12.56 -4.19 -4.89
C ILE A 249 12.90 -4.46 -6.35
N ASN A 250 11.94 -4.27 -7.26
CA ASN A 250 12.10 -4.56 -8.68
C ASN A 250 12.38 -3.28 -9.46
N GLU A 251 13.61 -3.12 -9.92
CA GLU A 251 14.07 -1.97 -10.70
C GLU A 251 13.27 -1.77 -12.01
N ALA A 252 12.67 -2.82 -12.56
CA ALA A 252 11.82 -2.73 -13.74
C ALA A 252 10.63 -1.77 -13.57
N PHE A 253 10.20 -1.51 -12.33
CA PHE A 253 9.14 -0.53 -12.05
C PHE A 253 9.60 0.93 -12.09
N LEU A 254 10.90 1.21 -12.18
CA LEU A 254 11.42 2.57 -12.12
C LEU A 254 10.84 3.47 -13.22
N GLY A 255 10.71 2.96 -14.45
CA GLY A 255 10.07 3.69 -15.55
C GLY A 255 8.60 4.04 -15.28
N ALA A 256 7.84 3.10 -14.70
CA ALA A 256 6.46 3.31 -14.33
C ALA A 256 6.33 4.31 -13.17
N ILE A 257 7.21 4.23 -12.16
CA ILE A 257 7.28 5.17 -11.04
C ILE A 257 7.54 6.58 -11.54
N LYS A 258 8.57 6.79 -12.39
CA LYS A 258 8.90 8.09 -12.98
C LYS A 258 7.72 8.68 -13.74
N SER A 259 7.11 7.88 -14.62
CA SER A 259 5.94 8.30 -15.41
C SER A 259 4.75 8.67 -14.52
N LYS A 260 4.44 7.85 -13.52
CA LYS A 260 3.25 8.04 -12.67
C LYS A 260 3.40 9.20 -11.69
N THR A 261 4.59 9.39 -11.12
CA THR A 261 4.89 10.47 -10.17
C THR A 261 5.13 11.82 -10.84
N GLY A 262 5.23 11.85 -12.18
CA GLY A 262 5.55 13.05 -12.93
C GLY A 262 7.01 13.47 -12.76
N TYR A 263 7.91 12.51 -12.51
CA TYR A 263 9.35 12.76 -12.46
C TYR A 263 9.85 13.40 -13.75
N GLN A 264 10.70 14.41 -13.61
CA GLN A 264 11.48 14.98 -14.70
C GLN A 264 12.96 14.92 -14.34
N ASP A 265 13.81 14.73 -15.34
CA ASP A 265 15.26 14.74 -15.12
C ASP A 265 15.65 16.11 -14.53
N ASN A 266 16.48 16.07 -13.46
CA ASN A 266 16.90 17.25 -12.69
C ASN A 266 15.81 17.89 -11.79
N ASP A 267 14.69 17.21 -11.48
CA ASP A 267 13.74 17.68 -10.48
C ASP A 267 14.43 17.71 -9.08
N PRO A 268 14.68 18.89 -8.49
CA PRO A 268 15.41 18.99 -7.22
C PRO A 268 14.63 18.42 -6.04
N ASP A 269 13.34 18.17 -6.22
CA ASP A 269 12.46 17.61 -5.20
C ASP A 269 12.26 16.09 -5.38
N PHE A 270 13.00 15.46 -6.33
CA PHE A 270 12.85 14.03 -6.59
C PHE A 270 14.23 13.32 -6.61
N GLU A 271 14.40 12.39 -5.68
CA GLU A 271 15.63 11.61 -5.52
C GLU A 271 15.36 10.12 -5.74
N ILE A 272 16.28 9.44 -6.43
CA ILE A 272 16.25 7.99 -6.63
C ILE A 272 17.55 7.40 -6.11
N ILE A 273 17.45 6.44 -5.21
CA ILE A 273 18.56 5.63 -4.72
C ILE A 273 18.38 4.20 -5.25
N VAL A 274 19.39 3.68 -5.94
CA VAL A 274 19.43 2.27 -6.36
C VAL A 274 20.46 1.55 -5.51
N ARG A 275 20.00 0.60 -4.69
CA ARG A 275 20.88 -0.24 -3.89
C ARG A 275 21.45 -1.38 -4.73
N LYS A 276 22.74 -1.60 -4.68
CA LYS A 276 23.35 -2.80 -5.27
C LYS A 276 22.84 -4.04 -4.54
N ARG A 277 22.40 -5.04 -5.27
CA ARG A 277 22.01 -6.33 -4.69
C ARG A 277 23.25 -6.99 -4.07
N ARG A 278 23.09 -7.58 -2.86
CA ARG A 278 24.13 -8.43 -2.26
C ARG A 278 24.34 -9.64 -3.18
N GLY A 279 25.42 -9.66 -3.94
CA GLY A 279 25.79 -10.74 -4.87
C GLY A 279 26.50 -10.28 -6.15
N GLU A 280 26.50 -8.98 -6.48
CA GLU A 280 27.18 -8.47 -7.69
C GLU A 280 28.66 -8.08 -7.47
N ASN A 281 29.23 -8.41 -6.34
CA ASN A 281 30.68 -8.28 -6.13
C ASN A 281 31.32 -9.66 -6.26
N ASN A 282 31.64 -10.10 -7.47
CA ASN A 282 32.74 -10.99 -7.80
C ASN A 282 32.74 -11.30 -9.31
N GLU A 283 33.08 -10.32 -10.13
CA GLU A 283 33.72 -10.54 -11.42
C GLU A 283 34.52 -9.25 -11.74
N LEU A 284 35.72 -9.21 -11.24
CA LEU A 284 36.86 -8.49 -11.83
C LEU A 284 38.11 -9.37 -11.66
#